data_2aac39a7c916202738fed59915fc7730
#
_entry.id   2aac39a7c916202738fed59915fc7730
#
_cell.length_a   1.000
_cell.length_b   1.000
_cell.length_c   1.000
_cell.angle_alpha   90.00
_cell.angle_beta   90.00
_cell.angle_gamma   90.00
#
_symmetry.space_group_name_H-M   'P 1'
#
loop_
_entity.id
_entity.type
_entity.pdbx_description
1 polymer ?
#
loop_
_entity_poly.entity_id
_entity_poly.type
_entity_poly.pdbx_seq_one_letter_code
_entity_poly.pdbx_strand_id
1 'polypeptide(L)'
;MCLLRLSALGDVTHVVPLVRTLQAAWPPVRLAWVIGKGEHRLLDGLAGVDFIEYDKRSGIAGMRGVRRELGGQRFDALLQMQVAARANLLSAFIPARRRIGYDRSRSKDGHGLFINERIPDRPGIHVLDAIGSFCEPLGLKQDTVRWDLPVPAEAFDWARAQWPDDGRRTMLVSPCSSHVLRNWRPERHAALADHAVDAGWRVVLCGGRTALERETADAILAAMKHPALDLVGKDTLKQLPALLARGELLVTPDSGPMHIANAMGTKVLGLHAASNPARSGPYSDRRYCVDRYDAAARRFRGKSADTLKWGAKIEHEGVMDLVTVEDAVAAFERYRRDHG
;
A
#
# COMPACT_ATOMS: atom_id res chain seq x y z
N MET A 1 -12.04 8.39 19.69
CA MET A 1 -11.53 9.16 18.53
C MET A 1 -12.05 8.58 17.24
N CYS A 2 -12.08 9.35 16.15
CA CYS A 2 -12.46 8.88 14.82
C CYS A 2 -11.29 8.99 13.85
N LEU A 3 -11.07 7.96 13.05
CA LEU A 3 -10.10 7.92 11.97
C LEU A 3 -10.84 8.04 10.63
N LEU A 4 -10.35 8.85 9.71
CA LEU A 4 -10.90 8.96 8.36
C LEU A 4 -9.81 8.67 7.32
N ARG A 5 -9.81 7.45 6.80
CA ARG A 5 -9.00 7.01 5.67
C ARG A 5 -9.78 6.00 4.84
N LEU A 6 -10.25 6.41 3.68
CA LEU A 6 -11.14 5.59 2.83
C LEU A 6 -10.39 4.66 1.89
N SER A 7 -9.18 5.03 1.49
CA SER A 7 -8.37 4.34 0.45
C SER A 7 -6.95 4.94 0.35
N ALA A 8 -5.99 4.34 -0.40
CA ALA A 8 -6.18 3.09 -1.14
C ALA A 8 -5.84 1.88 -0.25
N LEU A 9 -5.95 0.67 -0.83
CA LEU A 9 -5.71 -0.59 -0.11
C LEU A 9 -4.34 -0.61 0.62
N GLY A 10 -3.27 -0.18 -0.05
CA GLY A 10 -1.94 -0.03 0.58
C GLY A 10 -1.89 1.05 1.65
N ASP A 11 -2.56 2.18 1.43
CA ASP A 11 -2.53 3.30 2.37
C ASP A 11 -3.24 2.99 3.70
N VAL A 12 -4.27 2.15 3.70
CA VAL A 12 -4.94 1.77 4.95
C VAL A 12 -4.06 0.89 5.83
N THR A 13 -3.12 0.13 5.25
CA THR A 13 -2.13 -0.62 6.05
C THR A 13 -1.22 0.30 6.85
N HIS A 14 -0.92 1.49 6.34
CA HIS A 14 -0.09 2.49 7.03
C HIS A 14 -0.78 3.13 8.24
N VAL A 15 -2.10 3.02 8.34
CA VAL A 15 -2.85 3.52 9.51
C VAL A 15 -2.80 2.53 10.67
N VAL A 16 -2.55 1.24 10.42
CA VAL A 16 -2.50 0.22 11.49
C VAL A 16 -1.45 0.53 12.55
N PRO A 17 -0.20 0.91 12.22
CA PRO A 17 0.78 1.33 13.23
C PRO A 17 0.34 2.53 14.08
N LEU A 18 -0.37 3.50 13.48
CA LEU A 18 -0.95 4.62 14.23
C LEU A 18 -2.02 4.12 15.21
N VAL A 19 -2.91 3.22 14.79
CA VAL A 19 -3.91 2.58 15.67
C VAL A 19 -3.22 1.91 16.87
N ARG A 20 -2.17 1.12 16.63
CA ARG A 20 -1.41 0.46 17.70
C ARG A 20 -0.74 1.44 18.66
N THR A 21 -0.21 2.54 18.14
CA THR A 21 0.36 3.61 18.97
C THR A 21 -0.70 4.25 19.87
N LEU A 22 -1.88 4.57 19.33
CA LEU A 22 -2.99 5.13 20.09
C LEU A 22 -3.49 4.18 21.18
N GLN A 23 -3.64 2.90 20.87
CA GLN A 23 -4.08 1.85 21.81
C GLN A 23 -3.06 1.63 22.95
N ALA A 24 -1.76 1.66 22.61
CA ALA A 24 -0.71 1.49 23.61
C ALA A 24 -0.63 2.70 24.55
N ALA A 25 -0.80 3.91 24.04
CA ALA A 25 -0.75 5.14 24.84
C ALA A 25 -2.00 5.32 25.72
N TRP A 26 -3.16 4.91 25.21
CA TRP A 26 -4.43 5.05 25.91
C TRP A 26 -5.24 3.72 25.81
N PRO A 27 -4.99 2.74 26.68
CA PRO A 27 -5.66 1.44 26.61
C PRO A 27 -7.20 1.49 26.56
N PRO A 28 -7.91 2.45 27.22
CA PRO A 28 -9.36 2.57 27.12
C PRO A 28 -9.86 3.35 25.91
N VAL A 29 -8.98 3.72 24.95
CA VAL A 29 -9.40 4.51 23.80
C VAL A 29 -10.39 3.75 22.92
N ARG A 30 -11.51 4.38 22.59
CA ARG A 30 -12.46 3.88 21.58
C ARG A 30 -12.11 4.49 20.24
N LEU A 31 -11.83 3.66 19.25
CA LEU A 31 -11.47 4.05 17.90
C LEU A 31 -12.58 3.66 16.93
N ALA A 32 -13.20 4.66 16.30
CA ALA A 32 -14.04 4.44 15.12
C ALA A 32 -13.22 4.76 13.87
N TRP A 33 -13.32 3.92 12.83
CA TRP A 33 -12.61 4.17 11.57
C TRP A 33 -13.58 4.19 10.41
N VAL A 34 -13.78 5.36 9.80
CA VAL A 34 -14.54 5.51 8.56
C VAL A 34 -13.63 5.12 7.40
N ILE A 35 -13.95 3.99 6.76
CA ILE A 35 -13.13 3.30 5.77
C ILE A 35 -13.95 2.97 4.52
N GLY A 36 -13.28 2.81 3.37
CA GLY A 36 -13.93 2.31 2.16
C GLY A 36 -14.31 0.85 2.28
N LYS A 37 -15.49 0.48 1.75
CA LYS A 37 -16.01 -0.89 1.80
C LYS A 37 -15.04 -1.96 1.26
N GLY A 38 -14.25 -1.63 0.23
CA GLY A 38 -13.25 -2.55 -0.33
C GLY A 38 -12.06 -2.72 0.61
N GLU A 39 -11.61 -1.63 1.18
CA GLU A 39 -10.45 -1.57 2.06
C GLU A 39 -10.75 -2.19 3.45
N HIS A 40 -12.01 -2.06 3.92
CA HIS A 40 -12.46 -2.71 5.16
C HIS A 40 -12.23 -4.23 5.13
N ARG A 41 -12.53 -4.88 4.01
CA ARG A 41 -12.35 -6.34 3.88
C ARG A 41 -10.93 -6.83 4.21
N LEU A 42 -9.91 -6.00 4.02
CA LEU A 42 -8.53 -6.35 4.42
C LEU A 42 -8.36 -6.28 5.94
N LEU A 43 -8.96 -5.26 6.58
CA LEU A 43 -8.73 -4.91 7.98
C LEU A 43 -9.85 -5.41 8.92
N ASP A 44 -10.89 -6.04 8.40
CA ASP A 44 -11.96 -6.62 9.20
C ASP A 44 -11.37 -7.56 10.27
N GLY A 45 -11.84 -7.44 11.52
CA GLY A 45 -11.26 -8.12 12.65
C GLY A 45 -10.05 -7.44 13.31
N LEU A 46 -9.66 -6.22 12.89
CA LEU A 46 -8.61 -5.46 13.58
C LEU A 46 -9.08 -5.09 15.00
N ALA A 47 -8.45 -5.68 16.00
CA ALA A 47 -8.85 -5.56 17.39
C ALA A 47 -8.90 -4.11 17.89
N GLY A 48 -10.00 -3.76 18.58
CA GLY A 48 -10.19 -2.47 19.25
C GLY A 48 -10.51 -1.31 18.28
N VAL A 49 -11.05 -1.61 17.10
CA VAL A 49 -11.50 -0.62 16.11
C VAL A 49 -12.92 -0.93 15.67
N ASP A 50 -13.83 0.03 15.79
CA ASP A 50 -15.18 -0.01 15.25
C ASP A 50 -15.16 0.56 13.82
N PHE A 51 -15.35 -0.30 12.81
CA PHE A 51 -15.35 0.14 11.42
C PHE A 51 -16.71 0.66 10.98
N ILE A 52 -16.69 1.75 10.22
CA ILE A 52 -17.86 2.36 9.58
C ILE A 52 -17.58 2.40 8.08
N GLU A 53 -18.32 1.58 7.35
CA GLU A 53 -18.12 1.48 5.90
C GLU A 53 -18.68 2.68 5.15
N TYR A 54 -17.91 3.19 4.20
CA TYR A 54 -18.37 4.18 3.23
C TYR A 54 -18.25 3.65 1.80
N ASP A 55 -19.37 3.53 1.10
CA ASP A 55 -19.34 3.25 -0.35
C ASP A 55 -19.13 4.55 -1.12
N LYS A 56 -18.03 4.61 -1.87
CA LYS A 56 -17.65 5.78 -2.69
C LYS A 56 -18.71 6.15 -3.74
N ARG A 57 -19.62 5.22 -4.08
CA ARG A 57 -20.70 5.43 -5.08
C ARG A 57 -21.97 6.00 -4.47
N SER A 58 -22.10 5.98 -3.14
CA SER A 58 -23.32 6.38 -2.44
C SER A 58 -23.52 7.91 -2.32
N GLY A 59 -22.54 8.72 -2.71
CA GLY A 59 -22.63 10.19 -2.69
C GLY A 59 -23.00 10.76 -1.30
N ILE A 60 -23.84 11.81 -1.29
CA ILE A 60 -24.29 12.49 -0.05
C ILE A 60 -25.16 11.57 0.81
N ALA A 61 -25.94 10.68 0.21
CA ALA A 61 -26.76 9.72 0.97
C ALA A 61 -25.90 8.82 1.84
N GLY A 62 -24.76 8.33 1.32
CA GLY A 62 -23.79 7.55 2.09
C GLY A 62 -23.13 8.37 3.20
N MET A 63 -22.83 9.66 2.98
CA MET A 63 -22.29 10.54 4.02
C MET A 63 -23.28 10.73 5.18
N ARG A 64 -24.58 10.86 4.86
CA ARG A 64 -25.64 10.89 5.89
C ARG A 64 -25.78 9.53 6.58
N GLY A 65 -25.56 8.42 5.84
CA GLY A 65 -25.49 7.06 6.40
C GLY A 65 -24.42 6.94 7.46
N VAL A 66 -23.18 7.35 7.14
CA VAL A 66 -22.05 7.38 8.10
C VAL A 66 -22.42 8.19 9.35
N ARG A 67 -22.99 9.40 9.20
CA ARG A 67 -23.43 10.19 10.36
C ARG A 67 -24.46 9.48 11.23
N ARG A 68 -25.39 8.75 10.61
CA ARG A 68 -26.43 7.98 11.33
C ARG A 68 -25.82 6.81 12.09
N GLU A 69 -24.91 6.07 11.45
CA GLU A 69 -24.21 4.93 12.05
C GLU A 69 -23.31 5.37 13.23
N LEU A 70 -22.74 6.56 13.16
CA LEU A 70 -22.03 7.18 14.29
C LEU A 70 -22.94 7.53 15.48
N GLY A 71 -24.27 7.36 15.35
CA GLY A 71 -25.23 7.45 16.45
C GLY A 71 -25.26 8.79 17.20
N GLY A 72 -24.89 9.90 16.55
CA GLY A 72 -24.80 11.21 17.18
C GLY A 72 -23.59 11.40 18.10
N GLN A 73 -22.69 10.44 18.20
CA GLN A 73 -21.46 10.55 18.98
C GLN A 73 -20.63 11.76 18.52
N ARG A 74 -20.13 12.52 19.49
CA ARG A 74 -19.14 13.58 19.26
C ARG A 74 -17.76 13.07 19.72
N PHE A 75 -16.82 13.02 18.79
CA PHE A 75 -15.46 12.57 19.07
C PHE A 75 -14.60 13.70 19.65
N ASP A 76 -13.69 13.36 20.56
CA ASP A 76 -12.66 14.31 21.04
C ASP A 76 -11.74 14.73 19.89
N ALA A 77 -11.37 13.77 19.03
CA ALA A 77 -10.56 14.04 17.85
C ALA A 77 -11.02 13.22 16.62
N LEU A 78 -10.99 13.88 15.46
CA LEU A 78 -11.03 13.28 14.14
C LEU A 78 -9.63 13.39 13.51
N LEU A 79 -9.02 12.28 13.15
CA LEU A 79 -7.79 12.23 12.38
C LEU A 79 -8.15 12.08 10.89
N GLN A 80 -8.09 13.20 10.17
CA GLN A 80 -8.47 13.25 8.76
C GLN A 80 -7.26 12.98 7.85
N MET A 81 -6.98 11.71 7.61
CA MET A 81 -5.79 11.22 6.91
C MET A 81 -5.99 11.08 5.39
N GLN A 82 -6.95 11.79 4.82
CA GLN A 82 -7.19 11.80 3.37
C GLN A 82 -7.62 13.19 2.89
N VAL A 83 -6.98 13.68 1.85
CA VAL A 83 -7.13 15.06 1.36
C VAL A 83 -7.99 15.21 0.10
N ALA A 84 -8.58 14.11 -0.42
CA ALA A 84 -9.47 14.17 -1.58
C ALA A 84 -10.78 14.90 -1.23
N ALA A 85 -11.35 15.68 -2.17
CA ALA A 85 -12.58 16.48 -1.98
C ALA A 85 -13.72 15.68 -1.33
N ARG A 86 -13.94 14.44 -1.75
CA ARG A 86 -14.94 13.54 -1.16
C ARG A 86 -14.69 13.27 0.32
N ALA A 87 -13.44 13.00 0.70
CA ALA A 87 -13.09 12.76 2.10
C ALA A 87 -13.22 14.04 2.94
N ASN A 88 -12.85 15.18 2.38
CA ASN A 88 -13.03 16.47 3.00
C ASN A 88 -14.52 16.73 3.29
N LEU A 89 -15.38 16.56 2.29
CA LEU A 89 -16.82 16.74 2.47
C LEU A 89 -17.42 15.73 3.47
N LEU A 90 -17.03 14.45 3.38
CA LEU A 90 -17.48 13.41 4.32
C LEU A 90 -17.09 13.77 5.75
N SER A 91 -15.90 14.35 5.97
CA SER A 91 -15.43 14.72 7.30
C SER A 91 -16.36 15.74 8.00
N ALA A 92 -17.09 16.57 7.24
CA ALA A 92 -18.08 17.51 7.81
C ALA A 92 -19.27 16.79 8.47
N PHE A 93 -19.54 15.54 8.08
CA PHE A 93 -20.59 14.72 8.68
C PHE A 93 -20.14 13.97 9.95
N ILE A 94 -18.86 14.07 10.33
CA ILE A 94 -18.30 13.43 11.52
C ILE A 94 -18.12 14.49 12.61
N PRO A 95 -18.95 14.49 13.67
CA PRO A 95 -18.84 15.48 14.74
C PRO A 95 -17.57 15.25 15.57
N ALA A 96 -16.67 16.21 15.59
CA ALA A 96 -15.45 16.17 16.39
C ALA A 96 -15.08 17.56 16.92
N ARG A 97 -14.43 17.60 18.11
CA ARG A 97 -13.93 18.84 18.72
C ARG A 97 -12.62 19.26 18.05
N ARG A 98 -11.65 18.36 18.01
CA ARG A 98 -10.38 18.52 17.32
C ARG A 98 -10.46 17.84 15.97
N ARG A 99 -10.04 18.52 14.94
CA ARG A 99 -10.08 18.02 13.56
C ARG A 99 -8.66 18.15 12.99
N ILE A 100 -7.88 17.11 13.21
CA ILE A 100 -6.47 17.07 12.86
C ILE A 100 -6.34 16.59 11.41
N GLY A 101 -5.68 17.39 10.58
CA GLY A 101 -5.45 17.06 9.19
C GLY A 101 -3.99 17.29 8.77
N TYR A 102 -3.74 17.10 7.48
CA TYR A 102 -2.41 17.31 6.92
C TYR A 102 -1.98 18.78 6.98
N ASP A 103 -0.67 18.99 7.02
CA ASP A 103 -0.03 20.28 6.83
C ASP A 103 -0.39 20.93 5.49
N ARG A 104 0.10 22.17 5.27
CA ARG A 104 -0.24 22.93 4.07
C ARG A 104 0.36 22.32 2.79
N SER A 105 1.58 21.80 2.88
CA SER A 105 2.30 21.25 1.71
C SER A 105 1.62 20.01 1.12
N ARG A 106 0.95 19.20 1.97
CA ARG A 106 0.21 17.99 1.62
C ARG A 106 -1.28 18.20 1.44
N SER A 107 -1.80 19.38 1.79
CA SER A 107 -3.22 19.72 1.66
C SER A 107 -3.61 20.04 0.22
N LYS A 108 -4.80 19.58 -0.19
CA LYS A 108 -5.43 19.90 -1.47
C LYS A 108 -6.95 19.88 -1.33
N ASP A 109 -7.66 20.23 -2.39
CA ASP A 109 -9.12 20.14 -2.50
C ASP A 109 -9.86 20.78 -1.30
N GLY A 110 -9.39 21.94 -0.83
CA GLY A 110 -10.01 22.66 0.28
C GLY A 110 -9.83 22.01 1.65
N HIS A 111 -8.90 21.07 1.84
CA HIS A 111 -8.69 20.32 3.09
C HIS A 111 -8.68 21.22 4.34
N GLY A 112 -8.02 22.40 4.23
CA GLY A 112 -7.92 23.36 5.32
C GLY A 112 -9.25 23.91 5.86
N LEU A 113 -10.34 23.83 5.09
CA LEU A 113 -11.68 24.27 5.49
C LEU A 113 -12.39 23.27 6.42
N PHE A 114 -11.89 22.03 6.48
CA PHE A 114 -12.50 20.92 7.19
C PHE A 114 -11.74 20.49 8.44
N ILE A 115 -10.62 21.16 8.75
CA ILE A 115 -9.75 20.87 9.88
C ILE A 115 -9.50 22.13 10.69
N ASN A 116 -9.18 21.99 11.98
CA ASN A 116 -8.80 23.10 12.88
C ASN A 116 -7.40 22.93 13.48
N GLU A 117 -6.78 21.78 13.26
CA GLU A 117 -5.40 21.48 13.64
C GLU A 117 -4.66 20.79 12.49
N ARG A 118 -3.33 20.90 12.48
CA ARG A 118 -2.48 20.31 11.45
C ARG A 118 -1.35 19.51 12.06
N ILE A 119 -0.97 18.45 11.37
CA ILE A 119 0.31 17.78 11.67
C ILE A 119 1.48 18.70 11.28
N PRO A 120 2.68 18.52 11.87
CA PRO A 120 3.88 19.28 11.51
C PRO A 120 4.22 19.15 10.02
N ASP A 121 4.67 20.25 9.42
CA ASP A 121 5.16 20.24 8.04
C ASP A 121 6.57 19.63 8.02
N ARG A 122 6.68 18.47 7.37
CA ARG A 122 7.94 17.75 7.17
C ARG A 122 8.04 17.35 5.71
N PRO A 123 8.75 18.12 4.90
CA PRO A 123 8.95 17.78 3.49
C PRO A 123 9.74 16.48 3.36
N GLY A 124 9.48 15.75 2.29
CA GLY A 124 10.30 14.60 1.92
C GLY A 124 10.15 13.32 2.76
N ILE A 125 9.19 13.24 3.70
CA ILE A 125 8.99 12.04 4.52
C ILE A 125 8.14 10.98 3.80
N HIS A 126 8.34 9.73 4.18
CA HIS A 126 7.54 8.62 3.69
C HIS A 126 6.06 8.77 4.09
N VAL A 127 5.15 8.20 3.29
CA VAL A 127 3.70 8.28 3.55
C VAL A 127 3.31 7.67 4.90
N LEU A 128 3.99 6.63 5.34
CA LEU A 128 3.78 6.00 6.66
C LEU A 128 4.17 6.98 7.78
N ASP A 129 5.34 7.64 7.68
CA ASP A 129 5.80 8.61 8.67
C ASP A 129 4.86 9.83 8.71
N ALA A 130 4.33 10.23 7.56
CA ALA A 130 3.33 11.29 7.48
C ALA A 130 2.02 10.92 8.21
N ILE A 131 1.61 9.65 8.16
CA ILE A 131 0.48 9.14 8.93
C ILE A 131 0.85 9.07 10.42
N GLY A 132 2.05 8.58 10.75
CA GLY A 132 2.55 8.56 12.13
C GLY A 132 2.59 9.95 12.80
N SER A 133 2.85 11.01 12.01
CA SER A 133 2.85 12.39 12.49
C SER A 133 1.50 12.87 13.06
N PHE A 134 0.40 12.16 12.80
CA PHE A 134 -0.90 12.42 13.44
C PHE A 134 -0.91 12.16 14.95
N CYS A 135 0.09 11.44 15.48
CA CYS A 135 0.29 11.30 16.92
C CYS A 135 0.73 12.61 17.59
N GLU A 136 1.49 13.44 16.90
CA GLU A 136 2.15 14.60 17.52
C GLU A 136 1.20 15.69 18.05
N PRO A 137 0.16 16.12 17.34
CA PRO A 137 -0.84 17.01 17.89
C PRO A 137 -1.55 16.42 19.12
N LEU A 138 -1.52 15.11 19.29
CA LEU A 138 -2.08 14.41 20.44
C LEU A 138 -1.10 14.29 21.62
N GLY A 139 0.12 14.80 21.47
CA GLY A 139 1.18 14.69 22.48
C GLY A 139 1.88 13.33 22.49
N LEU A 140 1.73 12.54 21.43
CA LEU A 140 2.32 11.22 21.27
C LEU A 140 3.38 11.21 20.17
N LYS A 141 4.21 10.16 20.18
CA LYS A 141 5.16 9.85 19.12
C LYS A 141 5.02 8.39 18.70
N GLN A 142 5.07 8.15 17.41
CA GLN A 142 5.10 6.78 16.87
C GLN A 142 6.56 6.31 16.79
N ASP A 143 7.08 5.72 17.87
CA ASP A 143 8.46 5.25 17.93
C ASP A 143 8.61 3.83 17.34
N THR A 144 7.54 3.07 17.25
CA THR A 144 7.52 1.71 16.74
C THR A 144 6.49 1.56 15.63
N VAL A 145 6.90 0.94 14.54
CA VAL A 145 6.00 0.57 13.43
C VAL A 145 5.60 -0.90 13.59
N ARG A 146 4.35 -1.13 13.95
CA ARG A 146 3.79 -2.46 14.18
C ARG A 146 2.51 -2.65 13.36
N TRP A 147 2.52 -3.65 12.48
CA TRP A 147 1.41 -3.84 11.54
C TRP A 147 0.47 -4.97 11.95
N ASP A 148 0.39 -5.64 12.84
CA ASP A 148 -0.57 -6.69 13.27
C ASP A 148 -1.84 -6.76 12.38
N LEU A 149 -1.70 -7.09 11.11
CA LEU A 149 -2.84 -7.23 10.22
C LEU A 149 -3.73 -8.41 10.66
N PRO A 150 -5.06 -8.26 10.64
CA PRO A 150 -5.99 -9.30 11.10
C PRO A 150 -6.14 -10.40 10.05
N VAL A 151 -5.16 -11.30 9.96
CA VAL A 151 -5.15 -12.42 9.04
C VAL A 151 -5.68 -13.66 9.77
N PRO A 152 -6.78 -14.27 9.33
CA PRO A 152 -7.33 -15.44 9.98
C PRO A 152 -6.49 -16.70 9.73
N ALA A 153 -6.54 -17.66 10.65
CA ALA A 153 -5.72 -18.88 10.58
C ALA A 153 -5.97 -19.67 9.30
N GLU A 154 -7.22 -19.78 8.87
CA GLU A 154 -7.61 -20.48 7.64
C GLU A 154 -7.02 -19.83 6.37
N ALA A 155 -6.66 -18.55 6.41
CA ALA A 155 -5.96 -17.91 5.29
C ALA A 155 -4.51 -18.41 5.18
N PHE A 156 -3.85 -18.64 6.32
CA PHE A 156 -2.53 -19.27 6.34
C PHE A 156 -2.59 -20.73 5.93
N ASP A 157 -3.63 -21.47 6.33
CA ASP A 157 -3.85 -22.86 5.89
C ASP A 157 -4.03 -22.92 4.37
N TRP A 158 -4.86 -22.04 3.84
CA TRP A 158 -5.05 -21.92 2.40
C TRP A 158 -3.72 -21.60 1.69
N ALA A 159 -2.96 -20.62 2.17
CA ALA A 159 -1.67 -20.27 1.57
C ALA A 159 -0.69 -21.46 1.61
N ARG A 160 -0.62 -22.20 2.72
CA ARG A 160 0.23 -23.41 2.84
C ARG A 160 -0.13 -24.51 1.85
N ALA A 161 -1.39 -24.59 1.44
CA ALA A 161 -1.84 -25.60 0.48
C ALA A 161 -1.47 -25.27 -0.98
N GLN A 162 -1.02 -24.05 -1.30
CA GLN A 162 -0.80 -23.64 -2.70
C GLN A 162 0.44 -24.27 -3.35
N TRP A 163 1.48 -24.58 -2.59
CA TRP A 163 2.67 -25.30 -3.06
C TRP A 163 3.31 -26.09 -1.93
N PRO A 164 4.10 -27.14 -2.22
CA PRO A 164 4.77 -27.94 -1.19
C PRO A 164 5.87 -27.13 -0.47
N ASP A 165 6.12 -27.47 0.78
CA ASP A 165 7.29 -27.03 1.52
C ASP A 165 8.48 -27.95 1.22
N ASP A 166 9.13 -27.71 0.09
CA ASP A 166 10.24 -28.52 -0.45
C ASP A 166 11.61 -27.82 -0.29
N GLY A 167 11.67 -26.81 0.58
CA GLY A 167 12.87 -26.03 0.86
C GLY A 167 13.26 -25.02 -0.21
N ARG A 168 12.55 -24.94 -1.35
CA ARG A 168 12.81 -23.90 -2.36
C ARG A 168 12.31 -22.55 -1.91
N ARG A 169 13.13 -21.53 -2.03
CA ARG A 169 12.72 -20.13 -1.85
C ARG A 169 11.69 -19.73 -2.90
N THR A 170 10.78 -18.87 -2.55
CA THR A 170 9.67 -18.45 -3.42
C THR A 170 9.73 -16.95 -3.71
N MET A 171 9.80 -16.62 -5.00
CA MET A 171 9.57 -15.28 -5.53
C MET A 171 8.09 -15.14 -5.91
N LEU A 172 7.41 -14.20 -5.29
CA LEU A 172 6.07 -13.78 -5.68
C LEU A 172 6.18 -12.65 -6.73
N VAL A 173 5.33 -12.68 -7.74
CA VAL A 173 5.24 -11.61 -8.75
C VAL A 173 3.82 -11.09 -8.78
N SER A 174 3.63 -9.83 -8.34
CA SER A 174 2.36 -9.10 -8.48
C SER A 174 2.57 -7.97 -9.49
N PRO A 175 2.30 -8.21 -10.79
CA PRO A 175 2.82 -7.37 -11.87
C PRO A 175 2.06 -6.07 -12.06
N CYS A 176 0.85 -5.94 -11.49
CA CYS A 176 -0.04 -4.83 -11.77
C CYS A 176 -0.23 -3.87 -10.60
N SER A 177 -0.27 -2.59 -10.93
CA SER A 177 -0.83 -1.52 -10.11
C SER A 177 -2.21 -1.11 -10.65
N SER A 178 -2.90 -0.22 -9.94
CA SER A 178 -4.19 0.32 -10.38
C SER A 178 -4.12 1.21 -11.64
N HIS A 179 -2.93 1.53 -12.11
CA HIS A 179 -2.72 2.41 -13.28
C HIS A 179 -1.73 1.76 -14.26
N VAL A 180 -2.22 1.45 -15.49
CA VAL A 180 -1.47 0.70 -16.51
C VAL A 180 -0.07 1.26 -16.79
N LEU A 181 0.09 2.59 -16.81
CA LEU A 181 1.38 3.24 -17.07
C LEU A 181 2.43 3.06 -15.95
N ARG A 182 2.07 2.46 -14.83
CA ARG A 182 3.00 2.09 -13.77
C ARG A 182 3.40 0.62 -13.82
N ASN A 183 2.82 -0.16 -14.72
CA ASN A 183 3.10 -1.58 -14.84
C ASN A 183 4.32 -1.80 -15.73
N TRP A 184 5.17 -2.72 -15.31
CA TRP A 184 6.32 -3.14 -16.09
C TRP A 184 5.86 -4.09 -17.20
N ARG A 185 6.63 -4.20 -18.28
CA ARG A 185 6.28 -5.04 -19.42
C ARG A 185 6.27 -6.53 -19.06
N PRO A 186 5.28 -7.32 -19.52
CA PRO A 186 5.19 -8.76 -19.22
C PRO A 186 6.48 -9.53 -19.56
N GLU A 187 7.11 -9.24 -20.69
CA GLU A 187 8.32 -9.94 -21.17
C GLU A 187 9.52 -9.70 -20.22
N ARG A 188 9.54 -8.55 -19.56
CA ARG A 188 10.59 -8.22 -18.59
C ARG A 188 10.36 -8.91 -17.24
N HIS A 189 9.09 -9.03 -16.82
CA HIS A 189 8.73 -9.86 -15.68
C HIS A 189 9.10 -11.32 -15.95
N ALA A 190 8.82 -11.84 -17.14
CA ALA A 190 9.17 -13.19 -17.54
C ALA A 190 10.69 -13.44 -17.49
N ALA A 191 11.49 -12.51 -18.02
CA ALA A 191 12.94 -12.62 -18.00
C ALA A 191 13.53 -12.65 -16.58
N LEU A 192 13.01 -11.80 -15.66
CA LEU A 192 13.41 -11.84 -14.25
C LEU A 192 12.95 -13.13 -13.56
N ALA A 193 11.73 -13.60 -13.86
CA ALA A 193 11.17 -14.83 -13.32
C ALA A 193 11.99 -16.06 -13.77
N ASP A 194 12.36 -16.14 -15.04
CA ASP A 194 13.24 -17.19 -15.56
C ASP A 194 14.61 -17.18 -14.87
N HIS A 195 15.21 -16.01 -14.69
CA HIS A 195 16.46 -15.86 -13.95
C HIS A 195 16.34 -16.38 -12.51
N ALA A 196 15.21 -16.14 -11.84
CA ALA A 196 14.99 -16.65 -10.48
C ALA A 196 14.82 -18.18 -10.48
N VAL A 197 14.14 -18.76 -11.49
CA VAL A 197 14.00 -20.22 -11.62
C VAL A 197 15.37 -20.87 -11.89
N ASP A 198 16.19 -20.30 -12.77
CA ASP A 198 17.57 -20.75 -13.03
C ASP A 198 18.44 -20.69 -11.75
N ALA A 199 18.13 -19.76 -10.85
CA ALA A 199 18.77 -19.66 -9.54
C ALA A 199 18.18 -20.60 -8.46
N GLY A 200 17.28 -21.54 -8.86
CA GLY A 200 16.66 -22.53 -7.96
C GLY A 200 15.43 -22.07 -7.21
N TRP A 201 14.89 -20.89 -7.53
CA TRP A 201 13.70 -20.36 -6.87
C TRP A 201 12.40 -20.89 -7.51
N ARG A 202 11.35 -20.97 -6.70
CA ARG A 202 9.97 -21.08 -7.18
C ARG A 202 9.48 -19.69 -7.56
N VAL A 203 8.74 -19.58 -8.65
CA VAL A 203 8.03 -18.36 -9.04
C VAL A 203 6.53 -18.58 -8.94
N VAL A 204 5.83 -17.64 -8.31
CA VAL A 204 4.38 -17.64 -8.14
C VAL A 204 3.84 -16.28 -8.59
N LEU A 205 2.96 -16.27 -9.59
CA LEU A 205 2.23 -15.09 -10.00
C LEU A 205 1.00 -14.92 -9.09
N CYS A 206 0.80 -13.71 -8.57
CA CYS A 206 -0.38 -13.36 -7.76
C CYS A 206 -0.94 -12.00 -8.20
N GLY A 207 -2.22 -11.77 -7.94
CA GLY A 207 -2.92 -10.54 -8.33
C GLY A 207 -4.43 -10.71 -8.19
N GLY A 208 -5.17 -9.61 -8.36
CA GLY A 208 -6.62 -9.61 -8.29
C GLY A 208 -7.30 -10.25 -9.50
N ARG A 209 -8.62 -9.95 -9.63
CA ARG A 209 -9.51 -10.59 -10.63
C ARG A 209 -9.85 -9.66 -11.79
N THR A 210 -9.10 -8.59 -12.02
CA THR A 210 -9.37 -7.69 -13.14
C THR A 210 -8.89 -8.30 -14.46
N ALA A 211 -9.49 -7.90 -15.56
CA ALA A 211 -9.05 -8.31 -16.90
C ALA A 211 -7.59 -7.95 -17.12
N LEU A 212 -7.17 -6.74 -16.72
CA LEU A 212 -5.77 -6.29 -16.84
C LEU A 212 -4.80 -7.24 -16.13
N GLU A 213 -5.11 -7.66 -14.89
CA GLU A 213 -4.24 -8.56 -14.13
C GLU A 213 -4.18 -9.95 -14.78
N ARG A 214 -5.31 -10.45 -15.27
CA ARG A 214 -5.34 -11.75 -15.94
C ARG A 214 -4.55 -11.72 -17.26
N GLU A 215 -4.82 -10.74 -18.13
CA GLU A 215 -4.13 -10.56 -19.40
C GLU A 215 -2.61 -10.39 -19.20
N THR A 216 -2.21 -9.60 -18.20
CA THR A 216 -0.79 -9.41 -17.86
C THR A 216 -0.15 -10.71 -17.41
N ALA A 217 -0.81 -11.49 -16.56
CA ALA A 217 -0.29 -12.77 -16.09
C ALA A 217 -0.19 -13.79 -17.22
N ASP A 218 -1.20 -13.87 -18.10
CA ASP A 218 -1.15 -14.74 -19.28
C ASP A 218 0.01 -14.39 -20.21
N ALA A 219 0.24 -13.09 -20.43
CA ALA A 219 1.37 -12.62 -21.24
C ALA A 219 2.73 -12.94 -20.59
N ILE A 220 2.85 -12.84 -19.26
CA ILE A 220 4.06 -13.24 -18.53
C ILE A 220 4.31 -14.74 -18.70
N LEU A 221 3.30 -15.57 -18.43
CA LEU A 221 3.41 -17.04 -18.53
C LEU A 221 3.75 -17.48 -19.94
N ALA A 222 3.17 -16.83 -20.97
CA ALA A 222 3.48 -17.13 -22.38
C ALA A 222 4.91 -16.73 -22.77
N ALA A 223 5.49 -15.72 -22.13
CA ALA A 223 6.85 -15.26 -22.41
C ALA A 223 7.94 -15.98 -21.59
N MET A 224 7.57 -16.66 -20.50
CA MET A 224 8.51 -17.42 -19.66
C MET A 224 8.99 -18.69 -20.36
N LYS A 225 10.24 -19.04 -20.12
CA LYS A 225 10.86 -20.32 -20.55
C LYS A 225 10.62 -21.44 -19.54
N HIS A 226 10.42 -21.09 -18.29
CA HIS A 226 10.21 -22.03 -17.19
C HIS A 226 8.77 -21.94 -16.65
N PRO A 227 8.23 -23.02 -16.06
CA PRO A 227 6.91 -22.98 -15.47
C PRO A 227 6.87 -22.13 -14.21
N ALA A 228 5.80 -21.36 -14.02
CA ALA A 228 5.48 -20.66 -12.78
C ALA A 228 4.09 -21.07 -12.28
N LEU A 229 3.87 -20.97 -10.97
CA LEU A 229 2.56 -21.21 -10.39
C LEU A 229 1.69 -19.96 -10.56
N ASP A 230 0.55 -20.13 -11.20
CA ASP A 230 -0.42 -19.05 -11.41
C ASP A 230 -1.50 -19.07 -10.33
N LEU A 231 -1.50 -18.04 -9.48
CA LEU A 231 -2.52 -17.78 -8.46
C LEU A 231 -3.28 -16.47 -8.69
N VAL A 232 -3.15 -15.85 -9.86
CA VAL A 232 -3.86 -14.60 -10.18
C VAL A 232 -5.37 -14.84 -10.17
N GLY A 233 -6.07 -14.06 -9.33
CA GLY A 233 -7.52 -14.15 -9.14
C GLY A 233 -8.00 -15.31 -8.26
N LYS A 234 -7.10 -16.09 -7.68
CA LYS A 234 -7.46 -17.28 -6.88
C LYS A 234 -7.56 -17.02 -5.37
N ASP A 235 -7.04 -15.89 -4.90
CA ASP A 235 -7.12 -15.47 -3.50
C ASP A 235 -8.29 -14.51 -3.23
N THR A 236 -8.54 -14.31 -1.96
CA THR A 236 -9.38 -13.22 -1.43
C THR A 236 -8.51 -12.17 -0.76
N LEU A 237 -9.05 -10.99 -0.47
CA LEU A 237 -8.31 -9.95 0.27
C LEU A 237 -7.87 -10.40 1.67
N LYS A 238 -8.50 -11.41 2.27
CA LYS A 238 -8.08 -12.02 3.54
C LYS A 238 -6.96 -13.03 3.37
N GLN A 239 -6.90 -13.69 2.23
CA GLN A 239 -5.87 -14.67 1.90
C GLN A 239 -4.60 -14.01 1.35
N LEU A 240 -4.71 -12.86 0.69
CA LEU A 240 -3.56 -12.17 0.11
C LEU A 240 -2.42 -11.90 1.12
N PRO A 241 -2.65 -11.37 2.34
CA PRO A 241 -1.58 -11.20 3.33
C PRO A 241 -0.87 -12.51 3.67
N ALA A 242 -1.63 -13.61 3.87
CA ALA A 242 -1.06 -14.92 4.16
C ALA A 242 -0.25 -15.48 2.98
N LEU A 243 -0.74 -15.29 1.75
CA LEU A 243 -0.02 -15.65 0.52
C LEU A 243 1.30 -14.89 0.43
N LEU A 244 1.27 -13.57 0.66
CA LEU A 244 2.47 -12.72 0.61
C LEU A 244 3.46 -13.11 1.72
N ALA A 245 2.99 -13.40 2.93
CA ALA A 245 3.83 -13.86 4.05
C ALA A 245 4.53 -15.19 3.79
N ARG A 246 4.04 -15.98 2.85
CA ARG A 246 4.65 -17.27 2.49
C ARG A 246 5.80 -17.16 1.50
N GLY A 247 5.90 -16.04 0.78
CA GLY A 247 7.01 -15.78 -0.12
C GLY A 247 8.16 -15.07 0.58
N GLU A 248 9.38 -15.28 0.13
CA GLU A 248 10.57 -14.60 0.63
C GLU A 248 10.77 -13.24 -0.02
N LEU A 249 10.36 -13.09 -1.27
CA LEU A 249 10.53 -11.86 -2.04
C LEU A 249 9.31 -11.60 -2.93
N LEU A 250 8.75 -10.39 -2.84
CA LEU A 250 7.72 -9.92 -3.77
C LEU A 250 8.33 -8.97 -4.79
N VAL A 251 8.11 -9.23 -6.07
CA VAL A 251 8.40 -8.30 -7.18
C VAL A 251 7.12 -7.60 -7.60
N THR A 252 7.10 -6.26 -7.56
CA THR A 252 5.87 -5.50 -7.85
C THR A 252 6.17 -4.03 -8.14
N PRO A 253 5.35 -3.32 -8.93
CA PRO A 253 5.37 -1.86 -9.00
C PRO A 253 4.78 -1.22 -7.73
N ASP A 254 4.65 0.12 -7.70
CA ASP A 254 3.95 0.87 -6.64
C ASP A 254 2.46 0.47 -6.59
N SER A 255 2.13 -0.48 -5.72
CA SER A 255 0.84 -1.18 -5.67
C SER A 255 0.40 -1.50 -4.24
N GLY A 256 -0.86 -1.88 -4.06
CA GLY A 256 -1.39 -2.35 -2.76
C GLY A 256 -0.65 -3.57 -2.20
N PRO A 257 -0.41 -4.63 -3.00
CA PRO A 257 0.38 -5.79 -2.59
C PRO A 257 1.76 -5.46 -2.04
N MET A 258 2.45 -4.44 -2.57
CA MET A 258 3.74 -3.96 -2.05
C MET A 258 3.67 -3.59 -0.56
N HIS A 259 2.66 -2.82 -0.18
CA HIS A 259 2.49 -2.35 1.20
C HIS A 259 2.02 -3.46 2.13
N ILE A 260 1.17 -4.37 1.63
CA ILE A 260 0.70 -5.53 2.38
C ILE A 260 1.87 -6.49 2.63
N ALA A 261 2.69 -6.80 1.63
CA ALA A 261 3.88 -7.64 1.78
C ALA A 261 4.84 -7.06 2.81
N ASN A 262 5.14 -5.76 2.71
CA ASN A 262 5.97 -5.06 3.69
C ASN A 262 5.38 -5.15 5.11
N ALA A 263 4.06 -5.01 5.27
CA ALA A 263 3.38 -5.15 6.56
C ALA A 263 3.41 -6.57 7.10
N MET A 264 3.50 -7.58 6.24
CA MET A 264 3.63 -9.00 6.61
C MET A 264 5.09 -9.44 6.84
N GLY A 265 6.07 -8.56 6.62
CA GLY A 265 7.50 -8.85 6.78
C GLY A 265 8.18 -9.43 5.55
N THR A 266 7.44 -9.68 4.47
CA THR A 266 7.96 -10.15 3.19
C THR A 266 8.78 -9.06 2.52
N LYS A 267 9.98 -9.42 2.06
CA LYS A 267 10.87 -8.48 1.37
C LYS A 267 10.31 -8.08 0.01
N VAL A 268 10.56 -6.86 -0.40
CA VAL A 268 9.98 -6.32 -1.64
C VAL A 268 11.07 -5.77 -2.57
N LEU A 269 11.11 -6.32 -3.78
CA LEU A 269 11.78 -5.73 -4.94
C LEU A 269 10.78 -4.82 -5.66
N GLY A 270 10.80 -3.54 -5.30
CA GLY A 270 9.90 -2.54 -5.86
C GLY A 270 10.42 -1.99 -7.19
N LEU A 271 9.58 -1.93 -8.23
CA LEU A 271 9.92 -1.40 -9.55
C LEU A 271 9.38 0.02 -9.68
N HIS A 272 10.25 1.02 -9.63
CA HIS A 272 9.87 2.42 -9.56
C HIS A 272 10.51 3.28 -10.66
N ALA A 273 9.68 3.86 -11.52
CA ALA A 273 10.01 4.97 -12.41
C ALA A 273 8.86 6.00 -12.42
N ALA A 274 7.61 5.52 -12.39
CA ALA A 274 6.43 6.37 -12.37
C ALA A 274 6.14 7.02 -11.00
N SER A 275 6.68 6.48 -9.92
CA SER A 275 6.48 6.97 -8.55
C SER A 275 7.79 7.00 -7.77
N ASN A 276 7.88 7.92 -6.81
CA ASN A 276 9.06 8.09 -5.97
C ASN A 276 9.07 7.07 -4.82
N PRO A 277 10.02 6.09 -4.79
CA PRO A 277 10.08 5.09 -3.72
C PRO A 277 10.45 5.68 -2.35
N ALA A 278 11.14 6.84 -2.32
CA ALA A 278 11.39 7.53 -1.06
C ALA A 278 10.10 7.97 -0.36
N ARG A 279 9.03 8.22 -1.15
CA ARG A 279 7.71 8.59 -0.64
C ARG A 279 6.82 7.39 -0.35
N SER A 280 6.71 6.45 -1.27
CA SER A 280 5.72 5.37 -1.25
C SER A 280 6.28 4.00 -1.63
N GLY A 281 7.57 3.80 -1.54
CA GLY A 281 8.18 2.47 -1.70
C GLY A 281 7.94 1.57 -0.48
N PRO A 282 8.45 0.34 -0.48
CA PRO A 282 8.38 -0.54 0.67
C PRO A 282 9.16 0.07 1.83
N TYR A 283 8.50 0.29 2.96
CA TYR A 283 9.05 1.06 4.07
C TYR A 283 10.34 0.44 4.65
N SER A 284 10.36 -0.88 4.83
CA SER A 284 11.47 -1.59 5.47
C SER A 284 12.62 -1.94 4.51
N ASP A 285 12.38 -1.98 3.20
CA ASP A 285 13.27 -2.66 2.26
C ASP A 285 13.59 -1.84 1.00
N ARG A 286 13.61 -0.50 1.11
CA ARG A 286 13.88 0.40 -0.04
C ARG A 286 15.18 0.09 -0.79
N ARG A 287 16.17 -0.53 -0.14
CA ARG A 287 17.45 -0.93 -0.75
C ARG A 287 17.32 -1.94 -1.89
N TYR A 288 16.20 -2.68 -1.94
CA TYR A 288 15.91 -3.62 -3.03
C TYR A 288 15.04 -3.02 -4.13
N CYS A 289 14.65 -1.75 -4.01
CA CYS A 289 13.95 -1.07 -5.10
C CYS A 289 14.88 -0.79 -6.27
N VAL A 290 14.35 -0.97 -7.47
CA VAL A 290 14.89 -0.33 -8.68
C VAL A 290 14.27 1.06 -8.76
N ASP A 291 15.08 2.09 -8.52
CA ASP A 291 14.65 3.49 -8.55
C ASP A 291 15.13 4.19 -9.82
N ARG A 292 14.19 4.48 -10.71
CA ARG A 292 14.40 5.27 -11.94
C ARG A 292 13.56 6.55 -11.96
N TYR A 293 13.03 6.98 -10.79
CA TYR A 293 12.13 8.11 -10.70
C TYR A 293 12.81 9.44 -11.12
N ASP A 294 14.06 9.69 -10.74
CA ASP A 294 14.78 10.90 -11.17
C ASP A 294 15.05 10.88 -12.68
N ALA A 295 15.44 9.74 -13.24
CA ALA A 295 15.60 9.58 -14.68
C ALA A 295 14.27 9.82 -15.42
N ALA A 296 13.16 9.34 -14.88
CA ALA A 296 11.81 9.60 -15.41
C ALA A 296 11.45 11.09 -15.32
N ALA A 297 11.74 11.74 -14.20
CA ALA A 297 11.49 13.17 -14.00
C ALA A 297 12.25 14.02 -15.03
N ARG A 298 13.53 13.75 -15.22
CA ARG A 298 14.36 14.43 -16.24
C ARG A 298 13.83 14.19 -17.65
N ARG A 299 13.55 12.95 -18.01
CA ARG A 299 13.12 12.58 -19.37
C ARG A 299 11.74 13.11 -19.72
N PHE A 300 10.74 12.96 -18.82
CA PHE A 300 9.34 13.23 -19.15
C PHE A 300 8.80 14.56 -18.60
N ARG A 301 9.53 15.20 -17.67
CA ARG A 301 9.15 16.49 -17.07
C ARG A 301 10.19 17.59 -17.27
N GLY A 302 11.37 17.26 -17.82
CA GLY A 302 12.47 18.21 -17.99
C GLY A 302 13.03 18.79 -16.69
N LYS A 303 12.84 18.07 -15.56
CA LYS A 303 13.21 18.52 -14.21
C LYS A 303 13.77 17.37 -13.41
N SER A 304 14.61 17.64 -12.42
CA SER A 304 15.04 16.65 -11.44
C SER A 304 13.93 16.33 -10.44
N ALA A 305 13.97 15.14 -9.86
CA ALA A 305 12.93 14.64 -8.94
C ALA A 305 12.73 15.51 -7.69
N ASP A 306 13.80 16.11 -7.17
CA ASP A 306 13.78 17.00 -5.99
C ASP A 306 13.01 18.31 -6.22
N THR A 307 12.87 18.76 -7.49
CA THR A 307 12.10 19.95 -7.85
C THR A 307 10.61 19.65 -8.07
N LEU A 308 10.22 18.39 -8.09
CA LEU A 308 8.81 17.99 -8.25
C LEU A 308 8.08 18.06 -6.93
N LYS A 309 6.75 18.27 -6.98
CA LYS A 309 5.89 18.13 -5.79
C LYS A 309 6.03 16.72 -5.21
N TRP A 310 6.16 16.64 -3.89
CA TRP A 310 6.28 15.38 -3.15
C TRP A 310 5.08 14.47 -3.34
N GLY A 311 4.94 13.67 -4.18
CA GLY A 311 3.78 12.83 -4.53
C GLY A 311 3.41 12.97 -5.99
N ALA A 312 4.22 13.70 -6.78
CA ALA A 312 4.05 13.75 -8.22
C ALA A 312 4.20 12.33 -8.78
N LYS A 313 3.30 11.97 -9.68
CA LYS A 313 3.38 10.74 -10.48
C LYS A 313 3.81 11.12 -11.90
N ILE A 314 4.63 10.27 -12.48
CA ILE A 314 5.09 10.41 -13.87
C ILE A 314 4.44 9.27 -14.66
N GLU A 315 3.17 9.44 -14.96
CA GLU A 315 2.36 8.47 -15.70
C GLU A 315 2.41 8.83 -17.18
N HIS A 316 3.46 8.34 -17.84
CA HIS A 316 3.73 8.58 -19.26
C HIS A 316 4.00 7.24 -19.93
N GLU A 317 3.58 7.10 -21.20
CA GLU A 317 3.89 5.92 -21.99
C GLU A 317 5.41 5.69 -22.05
N GLY A 318 5.84 4.45 -21.82
CA GLY A 318 7.25 4.09 -21.79
C GLY A 318 8.01 4.51 -20.53
N VAL A 319 7.38 5.11 -19.52
CA VAL A 319 8.08 5.49 -18.28
C VAL A 319 8.70 4.29 -17.58
N MET A 320 8.00 3.16 -17.53
CA MET A 320 8.51 1.94 -16.92
C MET A 320 9.57 1.22 -17.75
N ASP A 321 9.80 1.63 -18.98
CA ASP A 321 10.91 1.14 -19.81
C ASP A 321 12.29 1.57 -19.29
N LEU A 322 12.33 2.60 -18.44
CA LEU A 322 13.54 3.02 -17.74
C LEU A 322 14.03 1.99 -16.71
N VAL A 323 13.14 1.13 -16.21
CA VAL A 323 13.51 -0.02 -15.39
C VAL A 323 13.91 -1.16 -16.33
N THR A 324 15.19 -1.49 -16.39
CA THR A 324 15.68 -2.57 -17.27
C THR A 324 15.60 -3.94 -16.57
N VAL A 325 15.73 -5.02 -17.34
CA VAL A 325 15.82 -6.38 -16.78
C VAL A 325 17.08 -6.52 -15.93
N GLU A 326 18.20 -5.96 -16.39
CA GLU A 326 19.50 -5.98 -15.72
C GLU A 326 19.41 -5.29 -14.35
N ASP A 327 18.68 -4.17 -14.25
CA ASP A 327 18.43 -3.48 -12.98
C ASP A 327 17.68 -4.38 -11.99
N ALA A 328 16.64 -5.05 -12.46
CA ALA A 328 15.82 -5.92 -11.64
C ALA A 328 16.57 -7.19 -11.22
N VAL A 329 17.35 -7.79 -12.13
CA VAL A 329 18.26 -8.91 -11.83
C VAL A 329 19.31 -8.49 -10.81
N ALA A 330 19.95 -7.32 -10.97
CA ALA A 330 20.93 -6.83 -10.01
C ALA A 330 20.32 -6.60 -8.61
N ALA A 331 19.06 -6.14 -8.54
CA ALA A 331 18.35 -6.00 -7.27
C ALA A 331 18.00 -7.36 -6.64
N PHE A 332 17.58 -8.33 -7.44
CA PHE A 332 17.36 -9.71 -7.01
C PHE A 332 18.66 -10.37 -6.49
N GLU A 333 19.76 -10.24 -7.20
CA GLU A 333 21.06 -10.78 -6.78
C GLU A 333 21.61 -10.08 -5.52
N ARG A 334 21.31 -8.80 -5.33
CA ARG A 334 21.58 -8.10 -4.07
C ARG A 334 20.80 -8.73 -2.92
N TYR A 335 19.50 -8.97 -3.12
CA TYR A 335 18.66 -9.64 -2.14
C TYR A 335 19.23 -11.04 -1.80
N ARG A 336 19.61 -11.81 -2.80
CA ARG A 336 20.18 -13.15 -2.61
C ARG A 336 21.45 -13.14 -1.78
N ARG A 337 22.37 -12.20 -2.04
CA ARG A 337 23.62 -12.07 -1.25
C ARG A 337 23.35 -11.68 0.21
N ASP A 338 22.33 -10.87 0.45
CA ASP A 338 22.00 -10.38 1.80
C ASP A 338 21.27 -11.42 2.65
N HIS A 339 20.65 -12.43 2.01
CA HIS A 339 19.79 -13.43 2.65
C HIS A 339 20.13 -14.89 2.25
N GLY A 340 21.21 -15.09 1.55
CA GLY A 340 21.68 -16.38 1.02
C GLY A 340 22.28 -17.32 2.02
#